data_219a1873dc976e944567387c2fda04f6
#
_entry.id   219a1873dc976e944567387c2fda04f6
#
_cell.length_a   1.000
_cell.length_b   1.000
_cell.length_c   1.000
_cell.angle_alpha   90.00
_cell.angle_beta   90.00
_cell.angle_gamma   90.00
#
_symmetry.space_group_name_H-M   'P 1'
#
loop_
_entity.id
_entity.type
_entity.pdbx_description
1 polymer ?
#
loop_
_entity_poly.entity_id
_entity_poly.type
_entity_poly.pdbx_seq_one_letter_code
_entity_poly.pdbx_strand_id
1 'polypeptide(L)'
;MLRGVDVPDEYRDTEGPARHPARISSIGSGRRPAPVEQKPLTEIDRARRVLVVEDERTIRRSIAGYLQDAGYRVDEAENGAEALNVMRGAVPDVVVLDLLMPVMGGRAFLEACRQDVRLGAVPVVLLSAAHDLTQATEQLQPRASLAKPVDLDVLLAVVDRVSHT
;
A
#
# COMPACT_ATOMS: atom_id res chain seq x y z
N MET A 1 -59.30 -12.23 -7.24
CA MET A 1 -59.65 -13.18 -6.17
C MET A 1 -58.56 -13.11 -5.11
N LEU A 2 -58.91 -12.40 -4.02
CA LEU A 2 -58.93 -12.87 -2.64
C LEU A 2 -57.59 -12.84 -1.95
N ARG A 3 -57.37 -12.35 -0.80
CA ARG A 3 -58.04 -11.76 0.40
C ARG A 3 -56.91 -11.11 1.16
N GLY A 4 -56.84 -9.99 1.71
CA GLY A 4 -57.56 -9.47 2.83
C GLY A 4 -57.22 -10.14 4.13
N VAL A 5 -56.20 -9.66 4.89
CA VAL A 5 -56.01 -9.99 6.31
C VAL A 5 -56.05 -8.74 7.11
N ASP A 6 -57.12 -8.71 7.92
CA ASP A 6 -57.54 -7.73 8.88
C ASP A 6 -56.52 -7.54 10.01
N VAL A 7 -56.32 -6.31 10.45
CA VAL A 7 -55.59 -5.99 11.68
C VAL A 7 -56.59 -5.46 12.66
N PRO A 8 -56.75 -6.05 13.85
CA PRO A 8 -57.66 -5.49 14.88
C PRO A 8 -57.03 -4.29 15.55
N ASP A 9 -57.84 -3.25 15.55
CA ASP A 9 -57.75 -2.03 16.33
C ASP A 9 -58.23 -2.35 17.75
N GLU A 10 -57.39 -2.33 18.75
CA GLU A 10 -57.73 -2.17 20.16
C GLU A 10 -56.51 -1.79 20.99
N TYR A 11 -56.39 -0.53 21.30
CA TYR A 11 -56.16 -0.06 22.67
C TYR A 11 -56.35 1.44 22.74
N ARG A 12 -57.57 1.83 23.13
CA ARG A 12 -57.89 3.19 23.53
C ARG A 12 -57.72 3.34 25.03
N ASP A 13 -57.09 4.46 25.35
CA ASP A 13 -57.31 5.32 26.52
C ASP A 13 -57.38 4.73 27.95
N THR A 14 -56.41 5.13 28.76
CA THR A 14 -56.72 5.52 30.14
C THR A 14 -55.88 6.74 30.54
N GLU A 15 -56.57 7.85 30.68
CA GLU A 15 -56.08 9.08 31.32
C GLU A 15 -55.98 8.94 32.84
N GLY A 16 -54.98 9.64 33.43
CA GLY A 16 -55.04 10.20 34.76
C GLY A 16 -53.80 10.03 35.63
N PRO A 17 -53.57 10.85 36.65
CA PRO A 17 -53.58 12.29 36.70
C PRO A 17 -52.21 12.96 37.01
N ALA A 18 -52.14 14.22 36.75
CA ALA A 18 -51.04 15.15 37.06
C ALA A 18 -50.49 15.08 38.48
N ARG A 19 -49.20 15.02 38.64
CA ARG A 19 -48.48 15.49 39.82
C ARG A 19 -47.32 16.41 39.42
N HIS A 20 -47.38 17.58 39.97
CA HIS A 20 -46.48 18.72 39.85
C HIS A 20 -45.10 18.46 40.52
N PRO A 21 -44.16 19.40 40.41
CA PRO A 21 -42.77 19.12 39.99
C PRO A 21 -41.84 19.06 41.20
N ALA A 22 -40.89 18.19 41.16
CA ALA A 22 -39.72 18.26 42.01
C ALA A 22 -38.60 18.98 41.26
N ARG A 23 -38.25 20.17 41.74
CA ARG A 23 -36.97 20.84 41.43
C ARG A 23 -35.82 19.88 41.77
N ILE A 24 -35.06 19.53 40.81
CA ILE A 24 -33.75 18.98 41.07
C ILE A 24 -32.71 19.96 40.54
N SER A 25 -31.99 20.47 41.51
CA SER A 25 -30.88 21.41 41.38
C SER A 25 -29.80 20.89 40.48
N SER A 26 -29.21 21.81 39.71
CA SER A 26 -27.95 21.80 39.05
C SER A 26 -26.96 20.73 39.52
N ILE A 27 -26.62 19.78 38.66
CA ILE A 27 -25.40 18.99 38.78
C ILE A 27 -24.62 19.13 37.49
N GLY A 28 -23.45 19.75 37.63
CA GLY A 28 -22.27 19.46 36.89
C GLY A 28 -22.26 19.80 35.38
N SER A 29 -21.64 20.91 35.08
CA SER A 29 -21.07 21.19 33.79
C SER A 29 -20.20 20.01 33.35
N GLY A 30 -20.79 19.06 32.64
CA GLY A 30 -20.05 18.04 31.92
C GLY A 30 -19.19 18.75 30.89
N ARG A 31 -17.89 18.82 31.16
CA ARG A 31 -16.89 19.17 30.14
C ARG A 31 -17.16 18.27 28.95
N ARG A 32 -17.56 18.85 27.81
CA ARG A 32 -17.48 18.21 26.54
C ARG A 32 -16.03 17.70 26.39
N PRO A 33 -15.81 16.43 26.07
CA PRO A 33 -14.47 16.02 25.70
C PRO A 33 -14.02 16.93 24.55
N ALA A 34 -12.83 17.49 24.69
CA ALA A 34 -12.20 18.27 23.64
C ALA A 34 -12.22 17.47 22.34
N PRO A 35 -12.42 18.10 21.15
CA PRO A 35 -12.27 17.43 19.90
C PRO A 35 -10.91 16.75 19.92
N VAL A 36 -10.88 15.43 19.67
CA VAL A 36 -9.63 14.73 19.44
C VAL A 36 -9.05 15.41 18.22
N GLU A 37 -8.03 16.23 18.39
CA GLU A 37 -7.24 16.75 17.29
C GLU A 37 -6.75 15.55 16.50
N GLN A 38 -7.42 15.28 15.37
CA GLN A 38 -6.90 14.38 14.37
C GLN A 38 -5.65 15.07 13.82
N LYS A 39 -4.51 14.70 14.40
CA LYS A 39 -3.20 15.04 13.86
C LYS A 39 -3.26 14.74 12.36
N PRO A 40 -3.00 15.72 11.49
CA PRO A 40 -2.96 15.43 10.05
C PRO A 40 -1.99 14.29 9.86
N LEU A 41 -2.43 13.24 9.14
CA LEU A 41 -1.58 12.11 8.76
C LEU A 41 -0.34 12.73 8.09
N THR A 42 0.75 12.79 8.83
CA THR A 42 2.03 13.22 8.29
C THR A 42 2.43 12.21 7.23
N GLU A 43 3.20 12.63 6.24
CA GLU A 43 3.72 11.80 5.14
C GLU A 43 4.32 10.46 5.61
N ILE A 44 4.69 10.36 6.89
CA ILE A 44 5.22 9.19 7.60
C ILE A 44 4.15 8.08 7.78
N ASP A 45 2.86 8.38 7.78
CA ASP A 45 1.76 7.41 8.01
C ASP A 45 1.26 6.74 6.73
N ARG A 46 1.77 7.13 5.56
CA ARG A 46 1.44 6.50 4.29
C ARG A 46 2.34 5.30 4.06
N ALA A 47 1.77 4.10 4.10
CA ALA A 47 2.50 2.89 3.72
C ALA A 47 3.16 3.07 2.35
N ARG A 48 4.49 2.94 2.30
CA ARG A 48 5.27 3.11 1.07
C ARG A 48 4.93 2.02 0.07
N ARG A 49 4.94 2.40 -1.20
CA ARG A 49 4.61 1.51 -2.30
C ARG A 49 5.87 0.95 -2.94
N VAL A 50 5.95 -0.35 -3.03
CA VAL A 50 7.03 -1.08 -3.71
C VAL A 50 6.45 -1.79 -4.93
N LEU A 51 7.13 -1.72 -6.07
CA LEU A 51 6.83 -2.56 -7.23
C LEU A 51 7.87 -3.67 -7.31
N VAL A 52 7.44 -4.92 -7.26
CA VAL A 52 8.28 -6.11 -7.44
C VAL A 52 8.12 -6.61 -8.87
N VAL A 53 9.22 -6.64 -9.64
CA VAL A 53 9.26 -7.07 -11.04
C VAL A 53 10.17 -8.28 -11.15
N GLU A 54 9.58 -9.44 -11.35
CA GLU A 54 10.25 -10.74 -11.35
C GLU A 54 9.38 -11.73 -12.15
N ASP A 55 9.92 -12.44 -13.11
CA ASP A 55 9.16 -13.36 -13.96
C ASP A 55 8.80 -14.66 -13.22
N GLU A 56 9.66 -15.15 -12.33
CA GLU A 56 9.37 -16.35 -11.57
C GLU A 56 8.35 -16.05 -10.45
N ARG A 57 7.15 -16.59 -10.61
CA ARG A 57 6.02 -16.35 -9.70
C ARG A 57 6.33 -16.65 -8.23
N THR A 58 7.09 -17.73 -7.98
CA THR A 58 7.42 -18.17 -6.62
C THR A 58 8.33 -17.15 -5.94
N ILE A 59 9.37 -16.70 -6.64
CA ILE A 59 10.30 -15.68 -6.13
C ILE A 59 9.55 -14.36 -5.95
N ARG A 60 8.81 -13.92 -6.95
CA ARG A 60 8.02 -12.68 -6.92
C ARG A 60 7.09 -12.62 -5.70
N ARG A 61 6.33 -13.71 -5.46
CA ARG A 61 5.42 -13.78 -4.32
C ARG A 61 6.12 -13.85 -2.98
N SER A 62 7.25 -14.53 -2.89
CA SER A 62 8.04 -14.58 -1.66
C SER A 62 8.55 -13.20 -1.28
N ILE A 63 9.10 -12.46 -2.24
CA ILE A 63 9.55 -11.08 -2.04
C ILE A 63 8.36 -10.18 -1.67
N ALA A 64 7.26 -10.26 -2.43
CA ALA A 64 6.08 -9.43 -2.19
C ALA A 64 5.48 -9.68 -0.81
N GLY A 65 5.29 -10.94 -0.43
CA GLY A 65 4.75 -11.30 0.89
C GLY A 65 5.62 -10.80 2.03
N TYR A 66 6.94 -10.98 1.92
CA TYR A 66 7.87 -10.52 2.94
C TYR A 66 7.84 -9.00 3.14
N LEU A 67 7.79 -8.23 2.05
CA LEU A 67 7.67 -6.77 2.11
C LEU A 67 6.29 -6.32 2.62
N GLN A 68 5.21 -7.04 2.28
CA GLN A 68 3.87 -6.77 2.82
C GLN A 68 3.81 -6.99 4.33
N ASP A 69 4.41 -8.08 4.83
CA ASP A 69 4.51 -8.37 6.27
C ASP A 69 5.30 -7.28 7.02
N ALA A 70 6.26 -6.64 6.33
CA ALA A 70 6.99 -5.49 6.85
C ALA A 70 6.23 -4.14 6.74
N GLY A 71 4.99 -4.14 6.23
CA GLY A 71 4.12 -2.97 6.18
C GLY A 71 4.15 -2.16 4.87
N TYR A 72 4.82 -2.64 3.84
CA TYR A 72 4.81 -2.00 2.52
C TYR A 72 3.52 -2.33 1.75
N ARG A 73 3.10 -1.42 0.88
CA ARG A 73 2.13 -1.71 -0.18
C ARG A 73 2.90 -2.25 -1.38
N VAL A 74 2.60 -3.47 -1.79
CA VAL A 74 3.35 -4.12 -2.86
C VAL A 74 2.46 -4.35 -4.07
N ASP A 75 2.91 -3.85 -5.21
CA ASP A 75 2.42 -4.22 -6.53
C ASP A 75 3.39 -5.23 -7.16
N GLU A 76 2.89 -6.14 -7.97
CA GLU A 76 3.65 -7.17 -8.64
C GLU A 76 3.57 -7.01 -10.15
N ALA A 77 4.66 -7.34 -10.87
CA ALA A 77 4.69 -7.42 -12.32
C ALA A 77 5.61 -8.59 -12.74
N GLU A 78 5.23 -9.32 -13.79
CA GLU A 78 5.99 -10.47 -14.27
C GLU A 78 7.02 -10.13 -15.35
N ASN A 79 7.03 -8.89 -15.85
CA ASN A 79 7.97 -8.39 -16.83
C ASN A 79 7.95 -6.85 -16.85
N GLY A 80 8.92 -6.28 -17.58
CA GLY A 80 9.06 -4.83 -17.68
C GLY A 80 7.87 -4.11 -18.33
N ALA A 81 7.15 -4.76 -19.26
CA ALA A 81 6.00 -4.14 -19.92
C ALA A 81 4.82 -3.98 -18.96
N GLU A 82 4.54 -5.01 -18.17
CA GLU A 82 3.54 -4.95 -17.11
C GLU A 82 3.93 -3.94 -16.03
N ALA A 83 5.20 -3.93 -15.62
CA ALA A 83 5.74 -2.96 -14.68
C ALA A 83 5.51 -1.51 -15.13
N LEU A 84 5.76 -1.19 -16.39
CA LEU A 84 5.47 0.15 -16.95
C LEU A 84 3.98 0.50 -16.88
N ASN A 85 3.09 -0.47 -17.13
CA ASN A 85 1.65 -0.24 -17.03
C ASN A 85 1.22 0.05 -15.59
N VAL A 86 1.75 -0.71 -14.62
CA VAL A 86 1.51 -0.47 -13.19
C VAL A 86 2.01 0.93 -12.80
N MET A 87 3.24 1.30 -13.17
CA MET A 87 3.82 2.59 -12.82
C MET A 87 3.10 3.79 -13.43
N ARG A 88 2.52 3.66 -14.63
CA ARG A 88 1.70 4.71 -15.24
C ARG A 88 0.42 4.97 -14.45
N GLY A 89 -0.17 3.94 -13.85
CA GLY A 89 -1.34 4.07 -12.99
C GLY A 89 -1.02 4.63 -11.60
N ALA A 90 0.10 4.20 -11.02
CA ALA A 90 0.56 4.64 -9.71
C ALA A 90 2.07 4.48 -9.59
N VAL A 91 2.78 5.59 -9.47
CA VAL A 91 4.24 5.61 -9.32
C VAL A 91 4.62 5.03 -7.94
N PRO A 92 5.47 3.98 -7.88
CA PRO A 92 5.95 3.43 -6.61
C PRO A 92 7.04 4.32 -5.99
N ASP A 93 7.29 4.12 -4.70
CA ASP A 93 8.41 4.77 -4.00
C ASP A 93 9.75 4.06 -4.28
N VAL A 94 9.69 2.78 -4.63
CA VAL A 94 10.87 1.98 -5.04
C VAL A 94 10.46 0.83 -5.96
N VAL A 95 11.35 0.44 -6.86
CA VAL A 95 11.21 -0.77 -7.72
C VAL A 95 12.27 -1.79 -7.32
N VAL A 96 11.84 -3.02 -7.04
CA VAL A 96 12.70 -4.21 -6.96
C VAL A 96 12.62 -4.90 -8.30
N LEU A 97 13.74 -5.01 -9.02
CA LEU A 97 13.76 -5.37 -10.44
C LEU A 97 14.70 -6.54 -10.71
N ASP A 98 14.18 -7.62 -11.25
CA ASP A 98 15.03 -8.62 -11.89
C ASP A 98 15.55 -8.12 -13.24
N LEU A 99 16.79 -8.46 -13.53
CA LEU A 99 17.43 -8.08 -14.79
C LEU A 99 16.98 -8.94 -15.96
N LEU A 100 16.86 -10.26 -15.75
CA LEU A 100 16.62 -11.25 -16.78
C LEU A 100 15.20 -11.75 -16.76
N MET A 101 14.37 -11.18 -17.61
CA MET A 101 12.97 -11.55 -17.76
C MET A 101 12.59 -11.66 -19.24
N PRO A 102 11.61 -12.53 -19.60
CA PRO A 102 11.05 -12.58 -20.95
C PRO A 102 10.21 -11.33 -21.27
N VAL A 103 9.83 -11.16 -22.53
CA VAL A 103 9.00 -10.07 -23.07
C VAL A 103 9.73 -8.73 -23.02
N MET A 104 9.98 -8.18 -21.82
CA MET A 104 10.76 -6.98 -21.59
C MET A 104 11.62 -7.18 -20.33
N GLY A 105 12.92 -7.34 -20.53
CA GLY A 105 13.89 -7.46 -19.45
C GLY A 105 14.17 -6.13 -18.73
N GLY A 106 14.88 -6.23 -17.60
CA GLY A 106 15.15 -5.09 -16.74
C GLY A 106 15.88 -3.93 -17.43
N ARG A 107 16.79 -4.22 -18.37
CA ARG A 107 17.50 -3.17 -19.14
C ARG A 107 16.55 -2.32 -19.97
N ALA A 108 15.70 -2.96 -20.76
CA ALA A 108 14.73 -2.30 -21.61
C ALA A 108 13.68 -1.53 -20.78
N PHE A 109 13.28 -2.08 -19.63
CA PHE A 109 12.41 -1.42 -18.67
C PHE A 109 13.03 -0.12 -18.13
N LEU A 110 14.29 -0.16 -17.67
CA LEU A 110 14.99 1.02 -17.16
C LEU A 110 15.18 2.09 -18.23
N GLU A 111 15.49 1.67 -19.46
CA GLU A 111 15.60 2.60 -20.59
C GLU A 111 14.26 3.28 -20.88
N ALA A 112 13.15 2.54 -20.87
CA ALA A 112 11.83 3.10 -21.03
C ALA A 112 11.45 4.05 -19.88
N CYS A 113 11.80 3.73 -18.62
CA CYS A 113 11.59 4.63 -17.49
C CYS A 113 12.35 5.96 -17.63
N ARG A 114 13.56 5.94 -18.18
CA ARG A 114 14.37 7.16 -18.39
C ARG A 114 13.74 8.15 -19.38
N GLN A 115 12.82 7.69 -20.24
CA GLN A 115 12.09 8.54 -21.17
C GLN A 115 10.94 9.33 -20.49
N ASP A 116 10.54 8.95 -19.27
CA ASP A 116 9.55 9.67 -18.47
C ASP A 116 10.22 10.19 -17.18
N VAL A 117 10.24 11.51 -17.00
CA VAL A 117 10.90 12.17 -15.87
C VAL A 117 10.40 11.66 -14.50
N ARG A 118 9.11 11.31 -14.41
CA ARG A 118 8.52 10.80 -13.16
C ARG A 118 8.95 9.37 -12.87
N LEU A 119 8.97 8.52 -13.91
CA LEU A 119 9.34 7.11 -13.78
C LEU A 119 10.86 6.96 -13.62
N GLY A 120 11.63 7.77 -14.32
CA GLY A 120 13.10 7.75 -14.24
C GLY A 120 13.67 8.25 -12.92
N ALA A 121 12.86 8.98 -12.13
CA ALA A 121 13.23 9.43 -10.79
C ALA A 121 13.04 8.35 -9.72
N VAL A 122 12.31 7.27 -10.00
CA VAL A 122 12.02 6.21 -9.03
C VAL A 122 13.30 5.40 -8.77
N PRO A 123 13.70 5.24 -7.51
CA PRO A 123 14.86 4.46 -7.16
C PRO A 123 14.65 2.98 -7.46
N VAL A 124 15.69 2.31 -7.96
CA VAL A 124 15.66 0.89 -8.34
C VAL A 124 16.66 0.09 -7.51
N VAL A 125 16.19 -1.01 -6.93
CA VAL A 125 16.99 -2.08 -6.34
C VAL A 125 17.07 -3.21 -7.37
N LEU A 126 18.22 -3.41 -7.96
CA LEU A 126 18.43 -4.41 -9.00
C LEU A 126 18.72 -5.77 -8.38
N LEU A 127 18.06 -6.81 -8.87
CA LEU A 127 18.37 -8.21 -8.56
C LEU A 127 19.04 -8.84 -9.79
N SER A 128 20.19 -9.50 -9.60
CA SER A 128 20.91 -10.11 -10.71
C SER A 128 21.74 -11.30 -10.25
N ALA A 129 22.06 -12.21 -11.17
CA ALA A 129 23.03 -13.25 -10.88
C ALA A 129 24.40 -12.63 -10.52
N ALA A 130 25.14 -13.27 -9.63
CA ALA A 130 26.39 -12.72 -9.08
C ALA A 130 27.43 -12.37 -10.17
N HIS A 131 27.48 -13.16 -11.25
CA HIS A 131 28.42 -12.94 -12.36
C HIS A 131 28.07 -11.72 -13.24
N ASP A 132 26.80 -11.31 -13.28
CA ASP A 132 26.34 -10.17 -14.07
C ASP A 132 26.26 -8.87 -13.26
N LEU A 133 26.33 -8.98 -11.94
CA LEU A 133 26.01 -7.90 -11.01
C LEU A 133 26.89 -6.67 -11.20
N THR A 134 28.22 -6.87 -11.33
CA THR A 134 29.17 -5.77 -11.47
C THR A 134 28.92 -5.00 -12.76
N GLN A 135 28.83 -5.70 -13.89
CA GLN A 135 28.58 -5.09 -15.19
C GLN A 135 27.22 -4.38 -15.24
N ALA A 136 26.18 -5.02 -14.68
CA ALA A 136 24.85 -4.43 -14.62
C ALA A 136 24.83 -3.16 -13.76
N THR A 137 25.50 -3.17 -12.62
CA THR A 137 25.60 -2.02 -11.73
C THR A 137 26.30 -0.83 -12.39
N GLU A 138 27.41 -1.07 -13.06
CA GLU A 138 28.17 -0.03 -13.77
C GLU A 138 27.36 0.59 -14.92
N GLN A 139 26.67 -0.24 -15.70
CA GLN A 139 25.93 0.22 -16.88
C GLN A 139 24.58 0.85 -16.56
N LEU A 140 23.84 0.31 -15.59
CA LEU A 140 22.48 0.71 -15.31
C LEU A 140 22.37 1.72 -14.17
N GLN A 141 23.42 1.81 -13.34
CA GLN A 141 23.49 2.73 -12.20
C GLN A 141 22.23 2.68 -11.31
N PRO A 142 21.80 1.49 -10.86
CA PRO A 142 20.67 1.39 -9.93
C PRO A 142 21.03 2.02 -8.60
N ARG A 143 20.01 2.34 -7.79
CA ARG A 143 20.23 2.89 -6.45
C ARG A 143 20.92 1.88 -5.51
N ALA A 144 20.63 0.61 -5.71
CA ALA A 144 21.29 -0.51 -5.05
C ALA A 144 21.20 -1.75 -5.93
N SER A 145 22.07 -2.74 -5.70
CA SER A 145 22.05 -4.02 -6.39
C SER A 145 22.34 -5.18 -5.42
N LEU A 146 21.65 -6.29 -5.60
CA LEU A 146 21.78 -7.50 -4.79
C LEU A 146 21.97 -8.72 -5.70
N ALA A 147 22.86 -9.62 -5.27
CA ALA A 147 23.07 -10.88 -5.95
C ALA A 147 21.95 -11.87 -5.64
N LYS A 148 21.53 -12.63 -6.64
CA LYS A 148 20.69 -13.83 -6.45
C LYS A 148 21.57 -15.02 -6.02
N PRO A 149 21.12 -15.90 -5.10
CA PRO A 149 19.83 -15.89 -4.40
C PRO A 149 19.71 -14.74 -3.38
N VAL A 150 18.54 -14.10 -3.34
CA VAL A 150 18.31 -12.92 -2.53
C VAL A 150 17.99 -13.31 -1.09
N ASP A 151 18.73 -12.75 -0.15
CA ASP A 151 18.40 -12.76 1.26
C ASP A 151 17.30 -11.69 1.51
N LEU A 152 16.14 -12.12 2.03
CA LEU A 152 14.99 -11.24 2.19
C LEU A 152 15.19 -10.19 3.28
N ASP A 153 15.96 -10.49 4.34
CA ASP A 153 16.28 -9.52 5.40
C ASP A 153 17.19 -8.42 4.84
N VAL A 154 18.18 -8.81 4.03
CA VAL A 154 19.07 -7.86 3.34
C VAL A 154 18.28 -7.01 2.34
N LEU A 155 17.37 -7.62 1.57
CA LEU A 155 16.51 -6.90 0.64
C LEU A 155 15.65 -5.88 1.37
N LEU A 156 15.00 -6.27 2.45
CA LEU A 156 14.17 -5.38 3.26
C LEU A 156 14.96 -4.17 3.77
N ALA A 157 16.16 -4.40 4.33
CA ALA A 157 17.03 -3.33 4.82
C ALA A 157 17.46 -2.36 3.69
N VAL A 158 17.68 -2.88 2.48
CA VAL A 158 18.03 -2.07 1.31
C VAL A 158 16.81 -1.27 0.84
N VAL A 159 15.65 -1.90 0.70
CA VAL A 159 14.40 -1.24 0.31
C VAL A 159 14.06 -0.12 1.30
N ASP A 160 14.15 -0.38 2.59
CA ASP A 160 13.89 0.61 3.64
C ASP A 160 14.81 1.83 3.48
N ARG A 161 16.11 1.62 3.35
CA ARG A 161 17.08 2.71 3.16
C ARG A 161 16.84 3.51 1.88
N VAL A 162 16.49 2.83 0.78
CA VAL A 162 16.34 3.45 -0.54
C VAL A 162 15.03 4.21 -0.66
N SER A 163 13.97 3.75 0.00
CA SER A 163 12.66 4.39 -0.01
C SER A 163 12.56 5.64 0.88
N HIS A 164 13.55 5.90 1.75
CA HIS A 164 13.60 7.05 2.64
C HIS A 164 14.52 8.19 2.13
N THR A 165 15.05 8.10 0.93
CA THR A 165 15.94 9.11 0.32
C THR A 165 15.18 9.95 -0.68
#